data_27b5658eae3b47eeb60a0fbd492b94c1
#
_entry.id   27b5658eae3b47eeb60a0fbd492b94c1
#
_cell.length_a   1.000
_cell.length_b   1.000
_cell.length_c   1.000
_cell.angle_alpha   90.00
_cell.angle_beta   90.00
_cell.angle_gamma   90.00
#
_symmetry.space_group_name_H-M   'P 1'
#
loop_
_entity.id
_entity.type
_entity.pdbx_description
1 polymer ?
#
loop_
_entity_poly.entity_id
_entity_poly.type
_entity_poly.pdbx_seq_one_letter_code
_entity_poly.pdbx_strand_id
1 'polypeptide(L)'
;MKIGLASLAVVLVLHFPQKSDQPVPVEEEPLHKVEFKNDAVTVMRLILPPGQYTQYHIHTHDRVAVQLSTTSTTQQDWKKPEGPANPVKPGDFAAMTLEGNSYTHRVHNVGKEPYEVIDIEFAQRPTAPSAELAAPVAAENPSSRIYHWVLAAGATAPMHKHVRPYVIVSVTTLNLQMNSPDGQTAARFVEAGSFRYVEVPPGGSFTHNLANIGGTPGQIIEVEMK
;
A
#
# COMPACT_ATOMS: atom_id res chain seq x y z
N MET A 1 -47.76 -47.55 -30.70
CA MET A 1 -46.46 -47.75 -30.09
C MET A 1 -45.77 -46.39 -30.03
N LYS A 2 -45.76 -45.75 -28.85
CA LYS A 2 -45.15 -44.41 -28.63
C LYS A 2 -43.78 -44.63 -28.00
N ILE A 3 -42.72 -44.28 -28.74
CA ILE A 3 -41.32 -44.36 -28.26
C ILE A 3 -41.05 -43.03 -27.55
N GLY A 4 -40.89 -43.06 -26.24
CA GLY A 4 -40.47 -41.90 -25.46
C GLY A 4 -38.95 -41.68 -25.54
N LEU A 5 -38.51 -40.53 -26.04
CA LEU A 5 -37.10 -40.10 -25.94
C LEU A 5 -36.84 -39.65 -24.51
N ALA A 6 -35.97 -40.34 -23.79
CA ALA A 6 -35.41 -39.86 -22.52
C ALA A 6 -34.24 -38.92 -22.81
N SER A 7 -34.40 -37.64 -22.46
CA SER A 7 -33.31 -36.66 -22.51
C SER A 7 -32.36 -36.88 -21.32
N LEU A 8 -31.13 -37.24 -21.62
CA LEU A 8 -30.04 -37.35 -20.66
C LEU A 8 -29.46 -35.93 -20.42
N ALA A 9 -29.74 -35.32 -19.27
CA ALA A 9 -29.13 -34.07 -18.89
C ALA A 9 -27.71 -34.34 -18.37
N VAL A 10 -26.69 -33.91 -19.11
CA VAL A 10 -25.30 -33.95 -18.66
C VAL A 10 -25.08 -32.72 -17.77
N VAL A 11 -24.95 -32.93 -16.46
CA VAL A 11 -24.55 -31.88 -15.52
C VAL A 11 -23.03 -31.73 -15.61
N LEU A 12 -22.59 -30.65 -16.24
CA LEU A 12 -21.17 -30.26 -16.30
C LEU A 12 -20.78 -29.70 -14.93
N VAL A 13 -20.15 -30.50 -14.09
CA VAL A 13 -19.57 -30.01 -12.81
C VAL A 13 -18.30 -29.27 -13.16
N LEU A 14 -18.36 -27.94 -13.18
CA LEU A 14 -17.18 -27.10 -13.27
C LEU A 14 -16.38 -27.25 -11.97
N HIS A 15 -15.30 -28.02 -12.04
CA HIS A 15 -14.30 -28.07 -11.00
C HIS A 15 -13.51 -26.75 -11.05
N PHE A 16 -13.85 -25.79 -10.21
CA PHE A 16 -12.94 -24.70 -9.89
C PHE A 16 -11.79 -25.31 -9.08
N PRO A 17 -10.51 -25.04 -9.43
CA PRO A 17 -9.40 -25.51 -8.62
C PRO A 17 -9.59 -24.95 -7.21
N GLN A 18 -9.67 -25.85 -6.23
CA GLN A 18 -9.72 -25.49 -4.82
C GLN A 18 -8.42 -24.71 -4.54
N LYS A 19 -8.55 -23.41 -4.18
CA LYS A 19 -7.37 -22.61 -3.81
C LYS A 19 -6.62 -23.35 -2.72
N SER A 20 -5.33 -23.57 -2.94
CA SER A 20 -4.46 -24.19 -1.95
C SER A 20 -4.53 -23.38 -0.66
N ASP A 21 -4.82 -24.02 0.48
CA ASP A 21 -4.73 -23.37 1.79
C ASP A 21 -3.28 -23.13 2.24
N GLN A 22 -2.31 -23.59 1.45
CA GLN A 22 -0.90 -23.39 1.77
C GLN A 22 -0.49 -21.94 1.53
N PRO A 23 0.24 -21.33 2.47
CA PRO A 23 0.77 -19.98 2.30
C PRO A 23 1.76 -19.90 1.15
N VAL A 24 1.72 -18.77 0.43
CA VAL A 24 2.67 -18.43 -0.64
C VAL A 24 3.42 -17.15 -0.27
N PRO A 25 4.59 -16.87 -0.84
CA PRO A 25 5.19 -15.54 -0.75
C PRO A 25 4.17 -14.45 -1.16
N VAL A 26 4.18 -13.30 -0.53
CA VAL A 26 3.19 -12.24 -0.82
C VAL A 26 3.22 -11.82 -2.28
N GLU A 27 4.40 -11.80 -2.91
CA GLU A 27 4.55 -11.48 -4.34
C GLU A 27 3.92 -12.54 -5.29
N GLU A 28 3.66 -13.74 -4.79
CA GLU A 28 3.01 -14.84 -5.52
C GLU A 28 1.49 -14.93 -5.22
N GLU A 29 1.00 -14.16 -4.25
CA GLU A 29 -0.42 -14.11 -3.94
C GLU A 29 -1.17 -13.40 -5.08
N PRO A 30 -2.19 -14.05 -5.70
CA PRO A 30 -2.75 -13.59 -6.99
C PRO A 30 -3.35 -12.19 -7.00
N LEU A 31 -3.78 -11.66 -5.84
CA LEU A 31 -4.40 -10.34 -5.71
C LEU A 31 -3.38 -9.24 -5.36
N HIS A 32 -2.18 -9.61 -4.86
CA HIS A 32 -1.07 -8.69 -4.65
C HIS A 32 -0.29 -8.52 -5.96
N LYS A 33 -0.48 -7.40 -6.61
CA LYS A 33 0.22 -7.12 -7.87
C LYS A 33 1.44 -6.27 -7.61
N VAL A 34 2.61 -6.79 -7.93
CA VAL A 34 3.85 -6.01 -7.92
C VAL A 34 3.75 -4.95 -9.02
N GLU A 35 3.75 -3.68 -8.63
CA GLU A 35 3.71 -2.53 -9.55
C GLU A 35 5.08 -1.87 -9.70
N PHE A 36 5.96 -2.03 -8.70
CA PHE A 36 7.35 -1.58 -8.76
C PHE A 36 8.23 -2.45 -7.87
N LYS A 37 9.45 -2.74 -8.34
CA LYS A 37 10.46 -3.46 -7.56
C LYS A 37 11.86 -3.04 -7.96
N ASN A 38 12.72 -2.83 -6.96
CA ASN A 38 14.16 -2.68 -7.11
C ASN A 38 14.89 -3.36 -5.93
N ASP A 39 16.21 -3.14 -5.80
CA ASP A 39 17.01 -3.76 -4.74
C ASP A 39 16.68 -3.26 -3.33
N ALA A 40 15.95 -2.16 -3.20
CA ALA A 40 15.61 -1.54 -1.92
C ALA A 40 14.17 -1.77 -1.49
N VAL A 41 13.22 -1.84 -2.42
CA VAL A 41 11.79 -1.85 -2.12
C VAL A 41 10.98 -2.62 -3.16
N THR A 42 9.92 -3.29 -2.68
CA THR A 42 8.84 -3.83 -3.52
C THR A 42 7.56 -3.08 -3.16
N VAL A 43 6.88 -2.50 -4.17
CA VAL A 43 5.58 -1.85 -4.02
C VAL A 43 4.53 -2.71 -4.70
N MET A 44 3.54 -3.12 -3.94
CA MET A 44 2.44 -3.98 -4.38
C MET A 44 1.11 -3.26 -4.19
N ARG A 45 0.17 -3.55 -5.06
CA ARG A 45 -1.23 -3.17 -4.91
C ARG A 45 -2.08 -4.40 -4.66
N LEU A 46 -2.90 -4.34 -3.61
CA LEU A 46 -3.97 -5.30 -3.38
C LEU A 46 -5.31 -4.63 -3.64
N ILE A 47 -6.14 -5.27 -4.48
CA ILE A 47 -7.56 -4.93 -4.64
C ILE A 47 -8.36 -6.20 -4.33
N LEU A 48 -9.07 -6.19 -3.20
CA LEU A 48 -9.83 -7.33 -2.70
C LEU A 48 -11.33 -7.00 -2.75
N PRO A 49 -12.11 -7.65 -3.64
CA PRO A 49 -13.54 -7.44 -3.73
C PRO A 49 -14.30 -7.77 -2.44
N PRO A 50 -15.49 -7.19 -2.22
CA PRO A 50 -16.34 -7.53 -1.08
C PRO A 50 -16.59 -9.03 -0.93
N GLY A 51 -16.53 -9.53 0.30
CA GLY A 51 -16.77 -10.93 0.65
C GLY A 51 -15.66 -11.91 0.22
N GLN A 52 -14.55 -11.42 -0.33
CA GLN A 52 -13.45 -12.28 -0.76
C GLN A 52 -12.30 -12.29 0.25
N TYR A 53 -11.52 -13.36 0.19
CA TYR A 53 -10.27 -13.54 0.91
C TYR A 53 -9.09 -13.45 -0.04
N THR A 54 -7.97 -12.91 0.43
CA THR A 54 -6.67 -13.24 -0.17
C THR A 54 -6.36 -14.71 0.09
N GLN A 55 -5.44 -15.31 -0.66
CA GLN A 55 -4.79 -16.54 -0.23
C GLN A 55 -3.93 -16.23 1.00
N TYR A 56 -3.64 -17.25 1.85
CA TYR A 56 -2.62 -17.08 2.88
C TYR A 56 -1.30 -16.72 2.23
N HIS A 57 -0.66 -15.65 2.70
CA HIS A 57 0.60 -15.18 2.17
C HIS A 57 1.59 -14.81 3.28
N ILE A 58 2.85 -14.78 2.91
CA ILE A 58 3.98 -14.64 3.82
C ILE A 58 4.69 -13.33 3.50
N HIS A 59 4.76 -12.45 4.50
CA HIS A 59 5.64 -11.28 4.50
C HIS A 59 6.93 -11.64 5.23
N THR A 60 8.07 -11.24 4.68
CA THR A 60 9.39 -11.50 5.26
C THR A 60 10.20 -10.25 5.55
N HIS A 61 9.67 -9.08 5.21
CA HIS A 61 10.32 -7.79 5.33
C HIS A 61 9.48 -6.81 6.15
N ASP A 62 10.14 -5.84 6.79
CA ASP A 62 9.44 -4.68 7.33
C ASP A 62 8.63 -4.02 6.23
N ARG A 63 7.44 -3.52 6.55
CA ARG A 63 6.55 -2.99 5.54
C ARG A 63 5.71 -1.82 6.02
N VAL A 64 5.16 -1.08 5.07
CA VAL A 64 4.15 -0.05 5.27
C VAL A 64 2.97 -0.34 4.36
N ALA A 65 1.78 -0.44 4.94
CA ALA A 65 0.52 -0.56 4.21
C ALA A 65 -0.22 0.78 4.24
N VAL A 66 -0.57 1.34 3.07
CA VAL A 66 -1.32 2.60 2.93
C VAL A 66 -2.71 2.30 2.39
N GLN A 67 -3.75 2.60 3.18
CA GLN A 67 -5.15 2.34 2.82
C GLN A 67 -5.68 3.38 1.84
N LEU A 68 -6.37 2.90 0.81
CA LEU A 68 -6.92 3.76 -0.26
C LEU A 68 -8.44 3.72 -0.35
N SER A 69 -9.10 2.83 0.37
CA SER A 69 -10.56 2.65 0.31
C SER A 69 -11.21 2.73 1.69
N THR A 70 -12.52 3.00 1.71
CA THR A 70 -13.35 2.92 2.92
C THR A 70 -14.09 1.60 2.92
N THR A 71 -13.71 0.68 3.80
CA THR A 71 -14.36 -0.63 3.95
C THR A 71 -14.09 -1.20 5.33
N SER A 72 -14.35 -2.48 5.55
CA SER A 72 -13.95 -3.21 6.74
C SER A 72 -13.27 -4.53 6.35
N THR A 73 -12.19 -4.85 7.04
CA THR A 73 -11.46 -6.10 6.82
C THR A 73 -11.33 -6.87 8.12
N THR A 74 -11.21 -8.19 8.02
CA THR A 74 -10.65 -9.01 9.09
C THR A 74 -9.28 -9.52 8.65
N GLN A 75 -8.46 -9.89 9.60
CA GLN A 75 -7.20 -10.59 9.35
C GLN A 75 -7.24 -11.95 10.04
N GLN A 76 -6.67 -12.92 9.38
CA GLN A 76 -6.53 -14.26 9.95
C GLN A 76 -5.08 -14.72 9.83
N ASP A 77 -4.40 -14.81 10.96
CA ASP A 77 -3.09 -15.42 11.04
C ASP A 77 -3.15 -16.90 10.66
N TRP A 78 -2.08 -17.42 10.11
CA TRP A 78 -1.99 -18.84 9.75
C TRP A 78 -2.29 -19.74 10.95
N LYS A 79 -3.23 -20.69 10.77
CA LYS A 79 -3.68 -21.64 11.78
C LYS A 79 -4.31 -21.04 13.05
N LYS A 80 -4.75 -19.77 12.98
CA LYS A 80 -5.50 -19.14 14.07
C LYS A 80 -6.93 -18.80 13.63
N PRO A 81 -7.85 -18.57 14.56
CA PRO A 81 -9.17 -18.02 14.24
C PRO A 81 -9.05 -16.67 13.52
N GLU A 82 -10.05 -16.35 12.71
CA GLU A 82 -10.20 -15.03 12.10
C GLU A 82 -10.41 -13.98 13.18
N GLY A 83 -9.71 -12.85 13.04
CA GLY A 83 -9.79 -11.73 13.96
C GLY A 83 -11.07 -10.89 13.82
N PRO A 84 -11.25 -9.87 14.66
CA PRO A 84 -12.40 -8.97 14.56
C PRO A 84 -12.35 -8.11 13.30
N ALA A 85 -13.53 -7.62 12.90
CA ALA A 85 -13.62 -6.65 11.81
C ALA A 85 -12.97 -5.33 12.22
N ASN A 86 -12.14 -4.80 11.33
CA ASN A 86 -11.44 -3.54 11.47
C ASN A 86 -11.85 -2.59 10.34
N PRO A 87 -12.53 -1.47 10.63
CA PRO A 87 -12.82 -0.47 9.63
C PRO A 87 -11.55 0.23 9.18
N VAL A 88 -11.45 0.49 7.89
CA VAL A 88 -10.34 1.20 7.25
C VAL A 88 -10.86 2.35 6.40
N LYS A 89 -10.07 3.37 6.22
CA LYS A 89 -10.38 4.54 5.38
C LYS A 89 -9.13 5.03 4.64
N PRO A 90 -9.29 5.79 3.56
CA PRO A 90 -8.17 6.38 2.85
C PRO A 90 -7.29 7.22 3.76
N GLY A 91 -5.97 7.01 3.67
CA GLY A 91 -4.97 7.68 4.49
C GLY A 91 -4.66 7.01 5.83
N ASP A 92 -5.41 5.98 6.24
CA ASP A 92 -4.93 5.10 7.30
C ASP A 92 -3.70 4.34 6.81
N PHE A 93 -2.75 4.10 7.70
CA PHE A 93 -1.54 3.34 7.37
C PHE A 93 -1.07 2.51 8.57
N ALA A 94 -0.32 1.47 8.27
CA ALA A 94 0.32 0.62 9.27
C ALA A 94 1.80 0.43 8.94
N ALA A 95 2.68 0.76 9.89
CA ALA A 95 4.11 0.45 9.82
C ALA A 95 4.37 -0.84 10.60
N MET A 96 4.72 -1.90 9.92
CA MET A 96 4.95 -3.22 10.51
C MET A 96 6.44 -3.54 10.57
N THR A 97 6.88 -4.04 11.71
CA THR A 97 8.24 -4.50 11.96
C THR A 97 8.25 -6.03 12.06
N LEU A 98 9.06 -6.70 11.27
CA LEU A 98 9.17 -8.17 11.29
C LEU A 98 10.44 -8.70 11.96
N GLU A 99 11.47 -7.88 12.16
CA GLU A 99 12.72 -8.23 12.87
C GLU A 99 13.41 -9.52 12.37
N GLY A 100 13.31 -9.76 11.05
CA GLY A 100 13.83 -10.99 10.43
C GLY A 100 12.92 -12.22 10.62
N ASN A 101 11.75 -12.06 11.26
CA ASN A 101 10.71 -13.08 11.30
C ASN A 101 9.86 -13.03 10.03
N SER A 102 8.96 -13.98 9.90
CA SER A 102 7.91 -13.96 8.89
C SER A 102 6.54 -13.74 9.53
N TYR A 103 5.66 -13.09 8.79
CA TYR A 103 4.26 -12.93 9.15
C TYR A 103 3.38 -13.57 8.09
N THR A 104 2.61 -14.58 8.49
CA THR A 104 1.75 -15.35 7.59
C THR A 104 0.30 -15.13 7.96
N HIS A 105 -0.44 -14.57 7.03
CA HIS A 105 -1.86 -14.25 7.22
C HIS A 105 -2.65 -14.27 5.91
N ARG A 106 -3.94 -14.09 6.02
CA ARG A 106 -4.84 -13.70 4.93
C ARG A 106 -5.74 -12.56 5.37
N VAL A 107 -6.25 -11.80 4.40
CA VAL A 107 -7.20 -10.71 4.61
C VAL A 107 -8.56 -11.12 4.03
N HIS A 108 -9.64 -10.82 4.76
CA HIS A 108 -11.01 -10.95 4.29
C HIS A 108 -11.65 -9.56 4.24
N ASN A 109 -12.21 -9.20 3.10
CA ASN A 109 -12.99 -7.98 2.98
C ASN A 109 -14.44 -8.26 3.42
N VAL A 110 -14.78 -7.88 4.63
CA VAL A 110 -16.13 -8.04 5.22
C VAL A 110 -17.02 -6.81 4.99
N GLY A 111 -16.50 -5.78 4.33
CA GLY A 111 -17.24 -4.58 3.96
C GLY A 111 -17.99 -4.71 2.65
N LYS A 112 -18.55 -3.58 2.18
CA LYS A 112 -19.37 -3.51 0.97
C LYS A 112 -18.62 -2.98 -0.24
N GLU A 113 -17.51 -2.27 -0.01
CA GLU A 113 -16.68 -1.69 -1.04
C GLU A 113 -15.38 -2.50 -1.20
N PRO A 114 -14.73 -2.45 -2.36
CA PRO A 114 -13.43 -3.07 -2.53
C PRO A 114 -12.42 -2.56 -1.49
N TYR A 115 -11.62 -3.46 -0.93
CA TYR A 115 -10.48 -3.09 -0.10
C TYR A 115 -9.29 -2.85 -1.00
N GLU A 116 -8.76 -1.63 -1.01
CA GLU A 116 -7.59 -1.25 -1.79
C GLU A 116 -6.49 -0.74 -0.86
N VAL A 117 -5.27 -1.25 -1.05
CA VAL A 117 -4.09 -0.89 -0.28
C VAL A 117 -2.84 -0.91 -1.16
N ILE A 118 -1.93 0.05 -0.93
CA ILE A 118 -0.54 -0.01 -1.40
C ILE A 118 0.28 -0.58 -0.26
N ASP A 119 0.96 -1.69 -0.54
CA ASP A 119 1.87 -2.36 0.38
C ASP A 119 3.32 -2.14 -0.09
N ILE A 120 4.16 -1.63 0.79
CA ILE A 120 5.55 -1.26 0.52
C ILE A 120 6.43 -2.10 1.42
N GLU A 121 7.13 -3.07 0.88
CA GLU A 121 8.09 -3.92 1.59
C GLU A 121 9.53 -3.45 1.35
N PHE A 122 10.35 -3.45 2.41
CA PHE A 122 11.72 -2.97 2.39
C PHE A 122 12.70 -4.15 2.38
N ALA A 123 13.41 -4.34 1.28
CA ALA A 123 14.33 -5.46 1.09
C ALA A 123 15.49 -5.48 2.11
N GLN A 124 15.83 -4.33 2.67
CA GLN A 124 16.94 -4.20 3.61
C GLN A 124 16.59 -3.27 4.77
N ARG A 125 17.16 -3.56 5.95
CA ARG A 125 17.21 -2.61 7.05
C ARG A 125 18.45 -1.75 6.92
N PRO A 126 18.37 -0.45 7.10
CA PRO A 126 19.54 0.41 7.10
C PRO A 126 20.43 0.11 8.28
N THR A 127 21.74 0.17 8.06
CA THR A 127 22.76 0.00 9.10
C THR A 127 23.18 1.33 9.73
N ALA A 128 22.79 2.46 9.16
CA ALA A 128 23.10 3.79 9.63
C ALA A 128 21.84 4.52 10.14
N PRO A 129 21.96 5.36 11.18
CA PRO A 129 20.85 6.21 11.60
C PRO A 129 20.40 7.10 10.45
N SER A 130 19.09 7.26 10.30
CA SER A 130 18.56 8.23 9.34
C SER A 130 18.76 9.66 9.86
N ALA A 131 18.99 10.60 8.95
CA ALA A 131 19.07 12.03 9.30
C ALA A 131 17.77 12.51 9.93
N GLU A 132 17.88 13.51 10.81
CA GLU A 132 16.70 14.26 11.29
C GLU A 132 16.03 14.96 10.12
N LEU A 133 14.71 14.92 10.13
CA LEU A 133 13.89 15.64 9.16
C LEU A 133 13.25 16.86 9.81
N ALA A 134 13.09 17.91 9.04
CA ALA A 134 12.46 19.15 9.47
C ALA A 134 10.93 19.06 9.57
N ALA A 135 10.34 17.88 9.47
CA ALA A 135 8.90 17.65 9.50
C ALA A 135 8.52 16.63 10.59
N PRO A 136 7.33 16.74 11.18
CA PRO A 136 6.82 15.74 12.10
C PRO A 136 6.66 14.38 11.40
N VAL A 137 7.21 13.33 12.02
CA VAL A 137 7.05 11.94 11.59
C VAL A 137 5.71 11.43 12.10
N ALA A 138 4.87 10.91 11.20
CA ALA A 138 3.58 10.36 11.55
C ALA A 138 3.71 8.96 12.18
N ALA A 139 4.62 8.14 11.67
CA ALA A 139 5.01 6.85 12.23
C ALA A 139 6.38 6.42 11.65
N GLU A 140 6.99 5.41 12.27
CA GLU A 140 8.21 4.80 11.75
C GLU A 140 8.33 3.33 12.15
N ASN A 141 9.11 2.58 11.38
CA ASN A 141 9.64 1.27 11.74
C ASN A 141 11.16 1.25 11.51
N PRO A 142 11.90 0.17 11.75
CA PRO A 142 13.35 0.14 11.54
C PRO A 142 13.79 0.46 10.12
N SER A 143 12.94 0.21 9.12
CA SER A 143 13.27 0.37 7.69
C SER A 143 12.77 1.68 7.09
N SER A 144 11.80 2.38 7.73
CA SER A 144 11.16 3.54 7.12
C SER A 144 10.66 4.58 8.10
N ARG A 145 10.45 5.81 7.60
CA ARG A 145 9.69 6.90 8.21
C ARG A 145 8.53 7.30 7.33
N ILE A 146 7.41 7.63 7.96
CA ILE A 146 6.17 7.99 7.28
C ILE A 146 5.83 9.44 7.59
N TYR A 147 5.61 10.24 6.54
CA TYR A 147 5.08 11.59 6.59
C TYR A 147 3.68 11.58 6.01
N HIS A 148 2.71 12.10 6.72
CA HIS A 148 1.33 12.18 6.29
C HIS A 148 0.91 13.63 6.16
N TRP A 149 0.74 14.08 4.91
CA TRP A 149 0.34 15.44 4.57
C TRP A 149 -1.16 15.48 4.30
N VAL A 150 -1.89 16.16 5.18
CA VAL A 150 -3.31 16.48 4.97
C VAL A 150 -3.36 17.97 4.60
N LEU A 151 -3.59 18.25 3.32
CA LEU A 151 -3.48 19.58 2.74
C LEU A 151 -4.86 20.12 2.37
N ALA A 152 -5.32 21.16 3.06
CA ALA A 152 -6.49 21.93 2.61
C ALA A 152 -6.26 22.49 1.20
N ALA A 153 -7.31 22.92 0.51
CA ALA A 153 -7.19 23.64 -0.76
C ALA A 153 -6.31 24.87 -0.58
N GLY A 154 -5.28 25.03 -1.42
CA GLY A 154 -4.29 26.10 -1.35
C GLY A 154 -3.24 25.95 -0.24
N ALA A 155 -3.30 24.91 0.59
CA ALA A 155 -2.32 24.73 1.66
C ALA A 155 -1.01 24.12 1.14
N THR A 156 0.07 24.45 1.86
CA THR A 156 1.42 23.97 1.57
C THR A 156 2.00 23.28 2.81
N ALA A 157 2.57 22.09 2.64
CA ALA A 157 3.35 21.41 3.67
C ALA A 157 4.63 22.19 4.00
N PRO A 158 5.21 22.03 5.18
CA PRO A 158 6.53 22.58 5.49
C PRO A 158 7.59 22.09 4.51
N MET A 159 8.61 22.94 4.28
CA MET A 159 9.81 22.54 3.54
C MET A 159 10.53 21.44 4.34
N HIS A 160 10.86 20.34 3.66
CA HIS A 160 11.53 19.19 4.28
C HIS A 160 12.58 18.60 3.33
N LYS A 161 13.51 17.83 3.88
CA LYS A 161 14.69 17.33 3.17
C LYS A 161 14.78 15.82 3.27
N HIS A 162 14.67 15.13 2.14
CA HIS A 162 14.99 13.73 2.00
C HIS A 162 16.49 13.54 1.74
N VAL A 163 17.11 12.61 2.43
CA VAL A 163 18.50 12.16 2.23
C VAL A 163 18.56 10.68 1.86
N ARG A 164 17.40 10.05 1.73
CA ARG A 164 17.19 8.67 1.33
C ARG A 164 16.10 8.60 0.27
N PRO A 165 16.06 7.55 -0.54
CA PRO A 165 14.95 7.29 -1.44
C PRO A 165 13.63 7.19 -0.67
N TYR A 166 12.55 7.52 -1.34
CA TYR A 166 11.21 7.45 -0.74
C TYR A 166 10.15 7.07 -1.77
N VAL A 167 9.03 6.54 -1.29
CA VAL A 167 7.81 6.33 -2.07
C VAL A 167 6.79 7.38 -1.66
N ILE A 168 6.28 8.14 -2.62
CA ILE A 168 5.17 9.06 -2.42
C ILE A 168 3.89 8.42 -2.93
N VAL A 169 2.85 8.35 -2.08
CA VAL A 169 1.53 7.79 -2.39
C VAL A 169 0.49 8.90 -2.34
N SER A 170 -0.25 9.08 -3.41
CA SER A 170 -1.38 10.01 -3.46
C SER A 170 -2.63 9.29 -2.94
N VAL A 171 -3.07 9.65 -1.74
CA VAL A 171 -4.28 9.05 -1.14
C VAL A 171 -5.55 9.58 -1.79
N THR A 172 -5.52 10.84 -2.22
CA THR A 172 -6.63 11.50 -2.91
C THR A 172 -6.19 12.07 -4.25
N THR A 173 -7.11 12.23 -5.17
CA THR A 173 -6.86 12.98 -6.40
C THR A 173 -6.69 14.47 -6.10
N LEU A 174 -5.60 15.07 -6.56
CA LEU A 174 -5.34 16.50 -6.35
C LEU A 174 -4.41 17.09 -7.42
N ASN A 175 -4.42 18.41 -7.53
CA ASN A 175 -3.40 19.17 -8.26
C ASN A 175 -2.27 19.49 -7.26
N LEU A 176 -1.17 18.78 -7.41
CA LEU A 176 0.00 18.89 -6.53
C LEU A 176 1.08 19.74 -7.19
N GLN A 177 1.61 20.71 -6.46
CA GLN A 177 2.80 21.43 -6.84
C GLN A 177 3.92 21.14 -5.84
N MET A 178 5.06 20.78 -6.36
CA MET A 178 6.29 20.63 -5.62
C MET A 178 7.13 21.90 -5.80
N ASN A 179 7.64 22.44 -4.70
CA ASN A 179 8.50 23.64 -4.72
C ASN A 179 9.83 23.29 -4.09
N SER A 180 10.92 23.67 -4.75
CA SER A 180 12.28 23.56 -4.23
C SER A 180 12.78 24.88 -3.63
N PRO A 181 13.83 24.85 -2.76
CA PRO A 181 14.34 26.05 -2.08
C PRO A 181 14.87 27.15 -3.02
N ASP A 182 15.30 26.79 -4.23
CA ASP A 182 15.77 27.70 -5.27
C ASP A 182 14.64 28.37 -6.09
N GLY A 183 13.37 28.13 -5.68
CA GLY A 183 12.19 28.69 -6.30
C GLY A 183 11.68 27.94 -7.53
N GLN A 184 12.29 26.80 -7.90
CA GLN A 184 11.74 25.96 -8.96
C GLN A 184 10.44 25.30 -8.49
N THR A 185 9.48 25.17 -9.41
CA THR A 185 8.18 24.55 -9.15
C THR A 185 7.86 23.53 -10.21
N ALA A 186 7.20 22.43 -9.80
CA ALA A 186 6.69 21.42 -10.70
C ALA A 186 5.26 21.05 -10.28
N ALA A 187 4.28 21.43 -11.10
CA ALA A 187 2.89 21.09 -10.88
C ALA A 187 2.50 19.87 -11.70
N ARG A 188 1.65 19.03 -11.12
CA ARG A 188 1.07 17.86 -11.78
C ARG A 188 -0.29 17.50 -11.18
N PHE A 189 -1.15 16.96 -12.01
CA PHE A 189 -2.33 16.25 -11.56
C PHE A 189 -1.89 14.84 -11.08
N VAL A 190 -2.31 14.45 -9.90
CA VAL A 190 -2.08 13.11 -9.35
C VAL A 190 -3.41 12.46 -9.02
N GLU A 191 -3.58 11.23 -9.42
CA GLU A 191 -4.79 10.45 -9.16
C GLU A 191 -4.69 9.73 -7.80
N ALA A 192 -5.82 9.55 -7.14
CA ALA A 192 -5.90 8.73 -5.95
C ALA A 192 -5.36 7.32 -6.22
N GLY A 193 -4.57 6.80 -5.29
CA GLY A 193 -3.91 5.49 -5.42
C GLY A 193 -2.67 5.49 -6.32
N SER A 194 -2.33 6.58 -7.01
CA SER A 194 -1.05 6.65 -7.71
C SER A 194 0.11 6.74 -6.73
N PHE A 195 1.26 6.16 -7.11
CA PHE A 195 2.49 6.30 -6.34
C PHE A 195 3.68 6.56 -7.25
N ARG A 196 4.78 7.00 -6.64
CA ARG A 196 6.06 7.18 -7.32
C ARG A 196 7.20 6.86 -6.36
N TYR A 197 8.14 6.07 -6.82
CA TYR A 197 9.46 5.94 -6.20
C TYR A 197 10.34 7.13 -6.61
N VAL A 198 10.98 7.75 -5.64
CA VAL A 198 11.89 8.88 -5.84
C VAL A 198 13.28 8.48 -5.36
N GLU A 199 14.21 8.43 -6.31
CA GLU A 199 15.62 8.16 -6.02
C GLU A 199 16.28 9.39 -5.39
N VAL A 200 17.04 9.16 -4.32
CA VAL A 200 17.98 10.14 -3.75
C VAL A 200 19.36 9.50 -3.77
N PRO A 201 20.29 9.98 -4.60
CA PRO A 201 21.62 9.37 -4.72
C PRO A 201 22.37 9.36 -3.37
N PRO A 202 23.25 8.39 -3.14
CA PRO A 202 24.09 8.36 -1.95
C PRO A 202 24.87 9.66 -1.74
N GLY A 203 24.75 10.25 -0.54
CA GLY A 203 25.35 11.56 -0.22
C GLY A 203 24.64 12.78 -0.80
N GLY A 204 23.59 12.55 -1.61
CA GLY A 204 22.72 13.61 -2.12
C GLY A 204 21.61 13.96 -1.17
N SER A 205 20.79 14.91 -1.59
CA SER A 205 19.54 15.24 -0.88
C SER A 205 18.54 15.86 -1.83
N PHE A 206 17.26 15.77 -1.49
CA PHE A 206 16.18 16.40 -2.19
C PHE A 206 15.34 17.20 -1.19
N THR A 207 15.33 18.53 -1.33
CA THR A 207 14.60 19.44 -0.44
C THR A 207 13.41 20.01 -1.18
N HIS A 208 12.23 19.87 -0.62
CA HIS A 208 11.00 20.37 -1.24
C HIS A 208 9.89 20.61 -0.20
N ASN A 209 8.82 21.24 -0.67
CA ASN A 209 7.52 21.13 -0.04
C ASN A 209 6.46 20.72 -1.06
N LEU A 210 5.31 20.34 -0.58
CA LEU A 210 4.15 19.94 -1.38
C LEU A 210 3.03 20.95 -1.14
N ALA A 211 2.52 21.54 -2.22
CA ALA A 211 1.39 22.46 -2.19
C ALA A 211 0.19 21.83 -2.92
N ASN A 212 -0.97 21.85 -2.29
CA ASN A 212 -2.24 21.54 -2.94
C ASN A 212 -2.74 22.79 -3.65
N ILE A 213 -2.52 22.89 -4.96
CA ILE A 213 -2.97 24.02 -5.78
C ILE A 213 -4.38 23.81 -6.36
N GLY A 214 -5.07 22.74 -5.95
CA GLY A 214 -6.46 22.45 -6.32
C GLY A 214 -7.48 23.10 -5.38
N GLY A 215 -8.76 22.94 -5.73
CA GLY A 215 -9.90 23.49 -4.98
C GLY A 215 -10.47 22.60 -3.89
N THR A 216 -9.96 21.36 -3.72
CA THR A 216 -10.44 20.39 -2.73
C THR A 216 -9.29 19.96 -1.81
N PRO A 217 -9.58 19.60 -0.54
CA PRO A 217 -8.56 19.02 0.33
C PRO A 217 -7.97 17.74 -0.26
N GLY A 218 -6.69 17.47 0.03
CA GLY A 218 -6.01 16.28 -0.42
C GLY A 218 -5.09 15.68 0.64
N GLN A 219 -4.68 14.43 0.41
CA GLN A 219 -3.79 13.69 1.29
C GLN A 219 -2.68 13.02 0.50
N ILE A 220 -1.47 13.14 1.00
CA ILE A 220 -0.25 12.52 0.47
C ILE A 220 0.46 11.80 1.62
N ILE A 221 0.98 10.62 1.35
CA ILE A 221 1.85 9.89 2.28
C ILE A 221 3.21 9.72 1.60
N GLU A 222 4.27 10.11 2.28
CA GLU A 222 5.64 9.86 1.87
C GLU A 222 6.25 8.84 2.83
N VAL A 223 6.81 7.78 2.26
CA VAL A 223 7.45 6.69 3.00
C VAL A 223 8.93 6.70 2.64
N GLU A 224 9.73 7.37 3.49
CA GLU A 224 11.17 7.48 3.32
C GLU A 224 11.87 6.23 3.88
N MET A 225 12.81 5.68 3.14
CA MET A 225 13.69 4.61 3.61
C MET A 225 14.71 5.16 4.60
N LYS A 226 15.10 4.35 5.60
CA LYS A 226 16.13 4.75 6.57
C LYS A 226 17.52 4.32 6.17
#